data_cd658f9c2aacbbafdf478cbf885a18e5
#
_entry.id   cd658f9c2aacbbafdf478cbf885a18e5
#
_cell.length_a   1.000
_cell.length_b   1.000
_cell.length_c   1.000
_cell.angle_alpha   90.00
_cell.angle_beta   90.00
_cell.angle_gamma   90.00
#
_symmetry.space_group_name_H-M   'P 1'
#
loop_
_entity.id
_entity.type
_entity.pdbx_description
1 polymer ?
#
loop_
_entity_poly.entity_id
_entity_poly.type
_entity_poly.pdbx_seq_one_letter_code
_entity_poly.pdbx_strand_id
1 'polypeptide(L)'
;MEVLTLRGLVTYYVLFFIRLESRRVEVAGITQHPNEVWMKQIARNVTMDEWGYLDNCRYLIHDRDTKYCQSFRDIIESGDVKTLPLPARSPNLNAFSERWVKSIKDDCLSKLILFGETSLRRVLHDYLIHYHAERNHQGKSNVLLFPTAMQAKNRGDGSVGCKERLGGLVKYYHRDAA
;
A
#
# COMPACT_ATOMS: atom_id res chain seq x y z
N MET A 1 -0.29 -11.12 8.99
CA MET A 1 0.92 -11.60 8.31
C MET A 1 1.88 -12.14 9.34
N GLU A 2 2.39 -13.34 9.14
CA GLU A 2 3.32 -13.96 10.08
C GLU A 2 4.76 -13.58 9.76
N VAL A 3 5.51 -13.23 10.80
CA VAL A 3 6.91 -12.82 10.74
C VAL A 3 7.68 -13.63 11.77
N LEU A 4 8.81 -14.21 11.37
CA LEU A 4 9.68 -14.95 12.26
C LEU A 4 10.42 -13.98 13.18
N THR A 5 10.46 -14.28 14.48
CA THR A 5 11.20 -13.53 15.49
C THR A 5 12.04 -14.48 16.33
N LEU A 6 12.90 -13.94 17.17
CA LEU A 6 13.66 -14.75 18.13
C LEU A 6 12.76 -15.53 19.14
N ARG A 7 11.51 -15.15 19.26
CA ARG A 7 10.48 -15.78 20.12
C ARG A 7 9.52 -16.67 19.34
N GLY A 8 9.75 -16.92 18.05
CA GLY A 8 8.87 -17.67 17.16
C GLY A 8 8.10 -16.79 16.16
N LEU A 9 7.04 -17.33 15.59
CA LEU A 9 6.18 -16.64 14.64
C LEU A 9 5.27 -15.64 15.37
N VAL A 10 5.26 -14.41 14.89
CA VAL A 10 4.42 -13.32 15.40
C VAL A 10 3.58 -12.75 14.28
N THR A 11 2.28 -12.57 14.53
CA THR A 11 1.35 -11.98 13.56
C THR A 11 1.43 -10.45 13.60
N TYR A 12 1.74 -9.85 12.46
CA TYR A 12 1.66 -8.41 12.23
C TYR A 12 0.47 -8.04 11.36
N TYR A 13 -0.20 -6.98 11.70
CA TYR A 13 -1.26 -6.33 10.94
C TYR A 13 -0.67 -5.13 10.21
N VAL A 14 -0.99 -5.01 8.93
CA VAL A 14 -0.58 -3.88 8.08
C VAL A 14 -1.84 -3.15 7.67
N LEU A 15 -1.97 -1.89 8.09
CA LEU A 15 -3.04 -1.01 7.64
C LEU A 15 -2.53 -0.18 6.47
N PHE A 16 -3.28 -0.18 5.37
CA PHE A 16 -2.97 0.59 4.18
C PHE A 16 -4.22 1.29 3.66
N PHE A 17 -4.00 2.36 2.93
CA PHE A 17 -5.02 3.07 2.18
C PHE A 17 -4.69 3.01 0.69
N ILE A 18 -5.72 3.04 -0.15
CA ILE A 18 -5.57 3.12 -1.60
C ILE A 18 -6.48 4.22 -2.16
N ARG A 19 -5.93 5.16 -2.91
CA ARG A 19 -6.73 6.13 -3.67
C ARG A 19 -7.27 5.45 -4.92
N LEU A 20 -8.59 5.39 -5.05
CA LEU A 20 -9.24 4.65 -6.14
C LEU A 20 -8.95 5.24 -7.52
N GLU A 21 -8.79 6.54 -7.61
CA GLU A 21 -8.51 7.26 -8.86
C GLU A 21 -7.09 6.98 -9.38
N SER A 22 -6.08 7.23 -8.54
CA SER A 22 -4.67 7.15 -8.92
C SER A 22 -4.06 5.76 -8.71
N ARG A 23 -4.69 4.90 -7.91
CA ARG A 23 -4.15 3.62 -7.40
C ARG A 23 -2.96 3.80 -6.46
N ARG A 24 -2.72 5.01 -5.98
CA ARG A 24 -1.68 5.25 -4.98
C ARG A 24 -2.02 4.52 -3.69
N VAL A 25 -1.05 3.77 -3.19
CA VAL A 25 -1.15 3.02 -1.93
C VAL A 25 -0.24 3.65 -0.90
N GLU A 26 -0.72 3.75 0.33
CA GLU A 26 0.05 4.19 1.49
C GLU A 26 -0.09 3.17 2.60
N VAL A 27 1.03 2.74 3.17
CA VAL A 27 1.05 1.91 4.38
C VAL A 27 1.04 2.84 5.59
N ALA A 28 -0.13 3.00 6.19
CA ALA A 28 -0.33 3.90 7.32
C ALA A 28 0.27 3.39 8.63
N GLY A 29 0.42 2.07 8.77
CA GLY A 29 1.07 1.52 9.95
C GLY A 29 1.14 0.00 9.97
N ILE A 30 2.00 -0.48 10.87
CA ILE A 30 2.23 -1.89 11.15
C ILE A 30 2.18 -2.08 12.65
N THR A 31 1.46 -3.10 13.12
CA THR A 31 1.35 -3.40 14.56
C THR A 31 1.07 -4.88 14.80
N GLN A 32 1.43 -5.38 15.96
CA GLN A 32 0.97 -6.68 16.45
C GLN A 32 -0.43 -6.59 17.06
N HIS A 33 -0.79 -5.40 17.57
CA HIS A 33 -2.01 -5.16 18.33
C HIS A 33 -2.83 -4.01 17.71
N PRO A 34 -3.68 -4.27 16.71
CA PRO A 34 -4.52 -3.26 16.07
C PRO A 34 -5.72 -2.90 16.98
N ASN A 35 -5.42 -2.38 18.17
CA ASN A 35 -6.40 -1.96 19.15
C ASN A 35 -6.94 -0.55 18.84
N GLU A 36 -7.97 -0.13 19.59
CA GLU A 36 -8.60 1.17 19.41
C GLU A 36 -7.62 2.35 19.51
N VAL A 37 -6.68 2.28 20.48
CA VAL A 37 -5.69 3.36 20.70
C VAL A 37 -4.81 3.52 19.45
N TRP A 38 -4.33 2.43 18.90
CA TRP A 38 -3.53 2.44 17.69
C TRP A 38 -4.35 2.93 16.49
N MET A 39 -5.58 2.46 16.30
CA MET A 39 -6.45 2.90 15.24
C MET A 39 -6.74 4.41 15.29
N LYS A 40 -7.00 4.96 16.49
CA LYS A 40 -7.17 6.40 16.70
C LYS A 40 -5.93 7.20 16.33
N GLN A 41 -4.74 6.68 16.65
CA GLN A 41 -3.49 7.35 16.25
C GLN A 41 -3.30 7.34 14.75
N ILE A 42 -3.59 6.21 14.08
CA ILE A 42 -3.56 6.17 12.61
C ILE A 42 -4.56 7.15 12.00
N ALA A 43 -5.79 7.22 12.55
CA ALA A 43 -6.79 8.18 12.07
C ALA A 43 -6.26 9.62 12.11
N ARG A 44 -5.65 10.04 13.23
CA ARG A 44 -5.03 11.38 13.35
C ARG A 44 -3.92 11.60 12.32
N ASN A 45 -3.03 10.61 12.15
CA ASN A 45 -1.91 10.74 11.24
C ASN A 45 -2.36 10.92 9.78
N VAL A 46 -3.41 10.20 9.36
CA VAL A 46 -3.88 10.24 7.96
C VAL A 46 -4.80 11.43 7.66
N THR A 47 -5.31 12.11 8.69
CA THR A 47 -6.12 13.34 8.57
C THR A 47 -5.37 14.61 8.95
N MET A 48 -4.04 14.52 9.18
CA MET A 48 -3.24 15.73 9.46
C MET A 48 -3.32 16.70 8.28
N ASP A 49 -3.49 17.97 8.60
CA ASP A 49 -3.46 19.05 7.62
C ASP A 49 -2.12 19.04 6.86
N GLU A 50 -2.17 19.30 5.56
CA GLU A 50 -1.04 19.35 4.61
C GLU A 50 -0.30 18.03 4.37
N TRP A 51 -0.23 17.11 5.32
CA TRP A 51 0.59 15.88 5.25
C TRP A 51 -0.20 14.58 5.33
N GLY A 52 -1.48 14.66 5.68
CA GLY A 52 -2.34 13.50 5.80
C GLY A 52 -2.64 12.83 4.46
N TYR A 53 -2.58 11.50 4.42
CA TYR A 53 -2.88 10.77 3.18
C TYR A 53 -4.33 10.98 2.71
N LEU A 54 -5.25 11.29 3.63
CA LEU A 54 -6.67 11.55 3.33
C LEU A 54 -6.95 13.01 2.96
N ASP A 55 -5.94 13.88 2.93
CA ASP A 55 -6.10 15.24 2.44
C ASP A 55 -6.76 15.24 1.05
N ASN A 56 -7.74 16.13 0.85
CA ASN A 56 -8.56 16.24 -0.35
C ASN A 56 -9.41 14.98 -0.69
N CYS A 57 -9.57 14.05 0.24
CA CYS A 57 -10.49 12.91 0.10
C CYS A 57 -11.88 13.27 0.62
N ARG A 58 -12.93 12.91 -0.11
CA ARG A 58 -14.32 13.09 0.32
C ARG A 58 -14.84 11.90 1.12
N TYR A 59 -14.37 10.71 0.79
CA TYR A 59 -14.90 9.46 1.31
C TYR A 59 -13.77 8.49 1.65
N LEU A 60 -13.92 7.81 2.78
CA LEU A 60 -13.14 6.63 3.14
C LEU A 60 -14.05 5.41 3.13
N ILE A 61 -13.81 4.51 2.18
CA ILE A 61 -14.50 3.23 2.11
C ILE A 61 -13.72 2.21 2.93
N HIS A 62 -14.38 1.48 3.81
CA HIS A 62 -13.76 0.44 4.63
C HIS A 62 -14.66 -0.77 4.76
N ASP A 63 -14.09 -1.93 5.09
CA ASP A 63 -14.86 -3.13 5.41
C ASP A 63 -15.55 -3.00 6.79
N ARG A 64 -16.31 -4.03 7.17
CA ARG A 64 -17.03 -4.06 8.44
C ARG A 64 -16.20 -4.66 9.58
N ASP A 65 -14.88 -4.64 9.48
CA ASP A 65 -14.03 -5.11 10.57
C ASP A 65 -14.23 -4.23 11.81
N THR A 66 -14.34 -4.85 12.96
CA THR A 66 -14.53 -4.18 14.26
C THR A 66 -13.40 -3.21 14.62
N LYS A 67 -12.24 -3.33 13.97
CA LYS A 67 -11.12 -2.39 14.12
C LYS A 67 -11.49 -0.97 13.69
N TYR A 68 -12.40 -0.82 12.71
CA TYR A 68 -12.96 0.49 12.33
C TYR A 68 -14.04 0.94 13.30
N CYS A 69 -13.66 1.06 14.59
CA CYS A 69 -14.54 1.43 15.68
C CYS A 69 -15.08 2.87 15.54
N GLN A 70 -16.11 3.21 16.33
CA GLN A 70 -16.75 4.53 16.24
C GLN A 70 -15.74 5.66 16.41
N SER A 71 -14.87 5.57 17.43
CA SER A 71 -13.86 6.59 17.70
C SER A 71 -12.84 6.78 16.56
N PHE A 72 -12.51 5.73 15.78
CA PHE A 72 -11.72 5.87 14.55
C PHE A 72 -12.48 6.69 13.52
N ARG A 73 -13.77 6.37 13.29
CA ARG A 73 -14.61 7.07 12.31
C ARG A 73 -14.81 8.53 12.69
N ASP A 74 -15.08 8.82 13.96
CA ASP A 74 -15.25 10.19 14.44
C ASP A 74 -14.04 11.07 14.17
N ILE A 75 -12.82 10.53 14.34
CA ILE A 75 -11.57 11.26 14.02
C ILE A 75 -11.45 11.47 12.50
N ILE A 76 -11.73 10.47 11.68
CA ILE A 76 -11.70 10.62 10.22
C ILE A 76 -12.71 11.67 9.77
N GLU A 77 -13.93 11.65 10.32
CA GLU A 77 -15.02 12.56 9.95
C GLU A 77 -14.79 13.98 10.45
N SER A 78 -14.04 14.15 11.55
CA SER A 78 -13.60 15.48 11.99
C SER A 78 -12.61 16.16 11.02
N GLY A 79 -11.99 15.39 10.12
CA GLY A 79 -11.16 15.87 9.01
C GLY A 79 -11.93 16.00 7.68
N ASP A 80 -13.25 16.20 7.72
CA ASP A 80 -14.14 16.37 6.55
C ASP A 80 -14.20 15.16 5.60
N VAL A 81 -13.74 13.98 6.03
CA VAL A 81 -13.79 12.75 5.25
C VAL A 81 -14.93 11.84 5.74
N LYS A 82 -15.93 11.60 4.92
CA LYS A 82 -17.06 10.73 5.28
C LYS A 82 -16.64 9.26 5.24
N THR A 83 -16.92 8.51 6.31
CA THR A 83 -16.68 7.08 6.36
C THR A 83 -17.85 6.30 5.74
N LEU A 84 -17.55 5.35 4.87
CA LEU A 84 -18.53 4.51 4.18
C LEU A 84 -18.22 3.03 4.44
N PRO A 85 -18.92 2.37 5.37
CA PRO A 85 -18.78 0.93 5.55
C PRO A 85 -19.35 0.18 4.35
N LEU A 86 -18.59 -0.76 3.82
CA LEU A 86 -19.03 -1.58 2.69
C LEU A 86 -20.32 -2.35 3.03
N PRO A 87 -21.29 -2.45 2.11
CA PRO A 87 -22.43 -3.33 2.27
C PRO A 87 -21.99 -4.78 2.45
N ALA A 88 -22.80 -5.57 3.16
CA ALA A 88 -22.54 -7.00 3.29
C ALA A 88 -22.57 -7.66 1.90
N ARG A 89 -21.67 -8.64 1.68
CA ARG A 89 -21.59 -9.42 0.43
C ARG A 89 -21.36 -8.59 -0.84
N SER A 90 -20.58 -7.52 -0.73
CA SER A 90 -20.26 -6.65 -1.87
C SER A 90 -18.76 -6.68 -2.22
N PRO A 91 -18.20 -7.82 -2.66
CA PRO A 91 -16.76 -7.98 -2.89
C PRO A 91 -16.24 -7.02 -3.98
N ASN A 92 -17.06 -6.70 -4.97
CA ASN A 92 -16.65 -5.82 -6.07
C ASN A 92 -16.26 -4.40 -5.60
N LEU A 93 -16.81 -3.94 -4.49
CA LEU A 93 -16.52 -2.60 -3.95
C LEU A 93 -15.13 -2.53 -3.28
N ASN A 94 -14.53 -3.66 -2.92
CA ASN A 94 -13.18 -3.75 -2.35
C ASN A 94 -12.13 -4.32 -3.32
N ALA A 95 -12.50 -4.54 -4.58
CA ALA A 95 -11.69 -5.24 -5.56
C ALA A 95 -10.29 -4.66 -5.76
N PHE A 96 -10.09 -3.35 -5.55
CA PHE A 96 -8.77 -2.71 -5.68
C PHE A 96 -7.85 -3.04 -4.52
N SER A 97 -8.37 -3.00 -3.29
CA SER A 97 -7.63 -3.39 -2.09
C SER A 97 -7.28 -4.88 -2.12
N GLU A 98 -8.23 -5.73 -2.48
CA GLU A 98 -8.00 -7.17 -2.63
C GLU A 98 -6.95 -7.48 -3.69
N ARG A 99 -6.99 -6.81 -4.84
CA ARG A 99 -6.00 -6.96 -5.91
C ARG A 99 -4.61 -6.52 -5.46
N TRP A 100 -4.51 -5.41 -4.72
CA TRP A 100 -3.22 -4.96 -4.19
C TRP A 100 -2.67 -5.95 -3.17
N VAL A 101 -3.50 -6.43 -2.23
CA VAL A 101 -3.10 -7.45 -1.24
C VAL A 101 -2.65 -8.74 -1.94
N LYS A 102 -3.40 -9.19 -2.95
CA LYS A 102 -3.01 -10.35 -3.75
C LYS A 102 -1.67 -10.12 -4.44
N SER A 103 -1.49 -8.97 -5.10
CA SER A 103 -0.25 -8.65 -5.80
C SER A 103 0.95 -8.69 -4.88
N ILE A 104 0.92 -8.01 -3.73
CA ILE A 104 2.06 -7.99 -2.82
C ILE A 104 2.35 -9.36 -2.21
N LYS A 105 1.32 -10.18 -1.96
CA LYS A 105 1.50 -11.55 -1.50
C LYS A 105 2.16 -12.41 -2.58
N ASP A 106 1.62 -12.42 -3.79
CA ASP A 106 2.08 -13.28 -4.87
C ASP A 106 3.46 -12.86 -5.40
N ASP A 107 3.73 -11.56 -5.47
CA ASP A 107 4.97 -11.04 -6.01
C ASP A 107 6.15 -11.19 -5.03
N CYS A 108 5.93 -11.04 -3.72
CA CYS A 108 7.04 -11.04 -2.77
C CYS A 108 6.77 -11.71 -1.41
N LEU A 109 5.68 -11.39 -0.71
CA LEU A 109 5.53 -11.78 0.69
C LEU A 109 5.44 -13.29 0.93
N SER A 110 4.86 -14.05 -0.02
CA SER A 110 4.80 -15.53 0.03
C SER A 110 6.13 -16.19 -0.32
N LYS A 111 7.09 -15.45 -0.85
CA LYS A 111 8.39 -15.94 -1.31
C LYS A 111 9.55 -15.57 -0.38
N LEU A 112 9.27 -14.83 0.69
CA LEU A 112 10.27 -14.32 1.63
C LEU A 112 10.03 -14.84 3.03
N ILE A 113 11.10 -15.18 3.70
CA ILE A 113 11.11 -15.38 5.15
C ILE A 113 11.42 -14.02 5.78
N LEU A 114 10.42 -13.43 6.43
CA LEU A 114 10.55 -12.15 7.09
C LEU A 114 11.08 -12.35 8.50
N PHE A 115 12.14 -11.63 8.86
CA PHE A 115 12.76 -11.69 10.18
C PHE A 115 12.62 -10.36 10.91
N GLY A 116 11.74 -10.33 11.90
CA GLY A 116 11.39 -9.13 12.67
C GLY A 116 10.61 -8.08 11.86
N GLU A 117 10.08 -7.10 12.57
CA GLU A 117 9.27 -6.02 11.99
C GLU A 117 10.05 -5.18 10.97
N THR A 118 11.34 -4.95 11.22
CA THR A 118 12.19 -4.15 10.32
C THR A 118 12.27 -4.76 8.92
N SER A 119 12.36 -6.10 8.81
CA SER A 119 12.38 -6.75 7.51
C SER A 119 11.04 -6.62 6.79
N LEU A 120 9.92 -6.72 7.52
CA LEU A 120 8.58 -6.49 6.96
C LEU A 120 8.44 -5.04 6.44
N ARG A 121 8.87 -4.05 7.22
CA ARG A 121 8.84 -2.63 6.81
C ARG A 121 9.64 -2.38 5.54
N ARG A 122 10.85 -2.94 5.48
CA ARG A 122 11.72 -2.81 4.30
C ARG A 122 11.08 -3.44 3.07
N VAL A 123 10.54 -4.64 3.18
CA VAL A 123 9.89 -5.33 2.06
C VAL A 123 8.67 -4.55 1.56
N LEU A 124 7.83 -4.03 2.46
CA LEU A 124 6.68 -3.21 2.09
C LEU A 124 7.12 -1.91 1.40
N HIS A 125 8.15 -1.24 1.90
CA HIS A 125 8.70 -0.02 1.31
C HIS A 125 9.23 -0.28 -0.11
N ASP A 126 10.09 -1.28 -0.28
CA ASP A 126 10.67 -1.62 -1.58
C ASP A 126 9.62 -2.06 -2.60
N TYR A 127 8.61 -2.82 -2.13
CA TYR A 127 7.49 -3.19 -2.99
C TYR A 127 6.63 -1.99 -3.39
N LEU A 128 6.37 -1.04 -2.50
CA LEU A 128 5.62 0.18 -2.83
C LEU A 128 6.33 1.01 -3.90
N ILE A 129 7.65 1.14 -3.83
CA ILE A 129 8.42 1.83 -4.88
C ILE A 129 8.25 1.10 -6.22
N HIS A 130 8.38 -0.23 -6.23
CA HIS A 130 8.16 -1.04 -7.42
C HIS A 130 6.72 -0.87 -7.95
N TYR A 131 5.73 -1.01 -7.09
CA TYR A 131 4.31 -0.91 -7.44
C TYR A 131 3.95 0.44 -8.07
N HIS A 132 4.49 1.52 -7.54
CA HIS A 132 4.19 2.88 -8.00
C HIS A 132 4.96 3.29 -9.25
N ALA A 133 6.27 3.04 -9.29
CA ALA A 133 7.17 3.63 -10.28
C ALA A 133 7.78 2.64 -11.27
N GLU A 134 7.64 1.33 -11.05
CA GLU A 134 8.34 0.33 -11.85
C GLU A 134 7.42 -0.75 -12.44
N ARG A 135 6.22 -0.93 -11.86
CA ARG A 135 5.24 -1.91 -12.33
C ARG A 135 4.29 -1.32 -13.36
N ASN A 136 4.12 -2.01 -14.47
CA ASN A 136 3.07 -1.70 -15.44
C ASN A 136 1.70 -2.15 -14.93
N HIS A 137 0.72 -1.28 -15.01
CA HIS A 137 -0.64 -1.54 -14.53
C HIS A 137 -1.59 -1.81 -15.70
N GLN A 138 -1.95 -3.08 -15.92
CA GLN A 138 -2.86 -3.49 -17.00
C GLN A 138 -4.18 -2.73 -16.99
N GLY A 139 -4.78 -2.51 -15.81
CA GLY A 139 -6.02 -1.74 -15.68
C GLY A 139 -5.87 -0.22 -15.91
N LYS A 140 -4.68 0.25 -16.27
CA LYS A 140 -4.35 1.63 -16.65
C LYS A 140 -3.57 1.64 -17.97
N SER A 141 -3.92 0.79 -18.92
CA SER A 141 -3.27 0.71 -20.24
C SER A 141 -1.78 0.39 -20.21
N ASN A 142 -1.35 -0.45 -19.26
CA ASN A 142 0.05 -0.84 -19.06
C ASN A 142 1.03 0.30 -18.80
N VAL A 143 0.56 1.39 -18.17
CA VAL A 143 1.44 2.51 -17.78
C VAL A 143 1.94 2.37 -16.35
N LEU A 144 3.05 3.03 -16.05
CA LEU A 144 3.53 3.25 -14.69
C LEU A 144 2.59 4.25 -14.00
N LEU A 145 2.27 4.05 -12.72
CA LEU A 145 1.37 4.96 -12.00
C LEU A 145 2.03 6.32 -11.74
N PHE A 146 3.28 6.31 -11.29
CA PHE A 146 4.03 7.50 -10.93
C PHE A 146 5.46 7.40 -11.45
N PRO A 147 5.67 7.56 -12.79
CA PRO A 147 7.01 7.50 -13.36
C PRO A 147 7.85 8.66 -12.83
N THR A 148 9.12 8.39 -12.57
CA THR A 148 10.10 9.45 -12.27
C THR A 148 10.33 10.32 -13.50
N ALA A 149 10.88 11.54 -13.30
CA ALA A 149 11.18 12.44 -14.41
C ALA A 149 12.11 11.81 -15.48
N MET A 150 13.05 10.95 -15.06
CA MET A 150 13.91 10.20 -15.97
C MET A 150 13.11 9.15 -16.76
N GLN A 151 12.24 8.38 -16.11
CA GLN A 151 11.41 7.37 -16.76
C GLN A 151 10.41 7.99 -17.77
N ALA A 152 9.87 9.16 -17.46
CA ALA A 152 8.96 9.88 -18.35
C ALA A 152 9.65 10.39 -19.64
N LYS A 153 10.95 10.67 -19.58
CA LYS A 153 11.76 11.14 -20.72
C LYS A 153 12.33 10.01 -21.57
N ASN A 154 12.51 8.81 -20.99
CA ASN A 154 13.16 7.67 -21.65
C ASN A 154 12.24 6.98 -22.68
N ARG A 155 12.16 7.56 -23.87
CA ARG A 155 11.67 6.91 -25.11
C ARG A 155 12.79 6.62 -26.10
N GLY A 156 14.05 6.52 -25.62
CA GLY A 156 15.23 6.40 -26.45
C GLY A 156 15.50 4.97 -26.96
N ASP A 157 16.42 4.87 -27.93
CA ASP A 157 16.93 3.61 -28.51
C ASP A 157 18.10 3.01 -27.68
N GLY A 158 18.29 3.46 -26.45
CA GLY A 158 19.37 2.99 -25.56
C GLY A 158 19.27 1.51 -25.17
N SER A 159 20.33 0.99 -24.54
CA SER A 159 20.38 -0.40 -24.07
C SER A 159 19.27 -0.69 -23.06
N VAL A 160 18.85 -1.96 -23.00
CA VAL A 160 17.84 -2.39 -22.02
C VAL A 160 18.55 -2.74 -20.72
N GLY A 161 18.29 -1.92 -19.69
CA GLY A 161 18.71 -2.18 -18.32
C GLY A 161 17.64 -2.93 -17.52
N CYS A 162 18.08 -3.64 -16.47
CA CYS A 162 17.18 -4.30 -15.52
C CYS A 162 17.48 -3.79 -14.11
N LYS A 163 16.46 -3.26 -13.43
CA LYS A 163 16.54 -2.90 -12.02
C LYS A 163 15.84 -3.95 -11.19
N GLU A 164 16.54 -4.50 -10.24
CA GLU A 164 16.03 -5.56 -9.37
C GLU A 164 15.80 -5.03 -7.94
N ARG A 165 14.73 -5.52 -7.30
CA ARG A 165 14.45 -5.27 -5.89
C ARG A 165 14.13 -6.59 -5.18
N LEU A 166 14.25 -6.59 -3.86
CA LEU A 166 13.91 -7.73 -3.00
C LEU A 166 14.66 -9.01 -3.44
N GLY A 167 15.97 -8.88 -3.73
CA GLY A 167 16.79 -10.00 -4.17
C GLY A 167 16.41 -10.56 -5.55
N GLY A 168 15.88 -9.72 -6.44
CA GLY A 168 15.48 -10.11 -7.79
C GLY A 168 14.06 -10.65 -7.91
N LEU A 169 13.27 -10.64 -6.81
CA LEU A 169 11.86 -11.08 -6.84
C LEU A 169 10.98 -10.17 -7.69
N VAL A 170 11.27 -8.87 -7.70
CA VAL A 170 10.59 -7.92 -8.57
C VAL A 170 11.61 -7.21 -9.43
N LYS A 171 11.29 -7.09 -10.73
CA LYS A 171 12.20 -6.58 -11.77
C LYS A 171 11.50 -5.48 -12.56
N TYR A 172 12.27 -4.48 -12.94
CA TYR A 172 11.86 -3.41 -13.82
C TYR A 172 12.86 -3.28 -14.96
N TYR A 173 12.37 -3.47 -16.19
CA TYR A 173 13.16 -3.28 -17.40
C TYR A 173 12.94 -1.88 -17.96
N HIS A 174 14.00 -1.18 -18.24
CA HIS A 174 13.98 0.17 -18.79
C HIS A 174 15.03 0.32 -19.88
N ARG A 175 14.88 1.32 -20.72
CA ARG A 175 15.93 1.72 -21.65
C ARG A 175 16.74 2.84 -21.03
N ASP A 176 18.06 2.77 -21.17
CA ASP A 176 18.93 3.84 -20.76
C ASP A 176 18.76 5.04 -21.71
N ALA A 177 18.97 6.25 -21.20
CA ALA A 177 19.03 7.42 -22.07
C ALA A 177 20.28 7.30 -22.96
N ALA A 178 20.10 7.51 -24.26
CA ALA A 178 21.22 7.60 -25.20
C ALA A 178 22.03 8.86 -24.98
#